data_e3bb8ba79db760ff24a05c73fa55a87b
#
_entry.id   e3bb8ba79db760ff24a05c73fa55a87b
#
_cell.length_a   1.000
_cell.length_b   1.000
_cell.length_c   1.000
_cell.angle_alpha   90.00
_cell.angle_beta   90.00
_cell.angle_gamma   90.00
#
_symmetry.space_group_name_H-M   'P 1'
#
loop_
_entity.id
_entity.type
_entity.pdbx_description
1 polymer ?
#
loop_
_entity_poly.entity_id
_entity_poly.type
_entity_poly.pdbx_seq_one_letter_code
_entity_poly.pdbx_strand_id
1 'polypeptide(L)'
;MNQSNKKPVKTSQVLLVLASFVIVVAGMKAAESIIVPFLLAIFISITASPPYFWFQDKGVPKVLSLLIVIILFLITISLIGLLVGASVNDFTSKIPFYQQKLQTETEAVVNWLINAEIIEPDFKLTEAFNPSSALKIVGDALNQVSNLFANGFLILLTVVFMMLEVSSLPVKLKKIFSNPDESIERVQSVAKNINKYIAIKTWISLGTGLLVY
;
A
#
# COMPACT_ATOMS: atom_id res chain seq x y z
N MET A 1 38.39 22.12 29.80
CA MET A 1 36.96 21.99 30.18
C MET A 1 36.17 22.90 29.25
N ASN A 2 35.56 22.32 28.22
CA ASN A 2 34.83 23.08 27.20
C ASN A 2 33.34 23.00 27.56
N GLN A 3 32.81 24.04 28.19
CA GLN A 3 31.40 24.14 28.51
C GLN A 3 30.66 24.45 27.20
N SER A 4 29.98 23.43 26.64
CA SER A 4 29.05 23.53 25.54
C SER A 4 27.93 24.51 25.92
N ASN A 5 28.00 25.72 25.40
CA ASN A 5 27.01 26.78 25.57
C ASN A 5 25.74 26.44 24.78
N LYS A 6 24.92 25.52 25.32
CA LYS A 6 23.58 25.22 24.81
C LYS A 6 22.67 26.41 25.11
N LYS A 7 22.51 27.31 24.15
CA LYS A 7 21.50 28.38 24.23
C LYS A 7 20.12 27.75 24.51
N PRO A 8 19.37 28.24 25.53
CA PRO A 8 18.03 27.72 25.78
C PRO A 8 17.14 27.94 24.54
N VAL A 9 16.50 26.88 24.08
CA VAL A 9 15.54 26.97 22.96
C VAL A 9 14.40 27.87 23.41
N LYS A 10 14.22 29.00 22.72
CA LYS A 10 13.15 29.94 23.06
C LYS A 10 11.80 29.29 22.78
N THR A 11 10.84 29.42 23.70
CA THR A 11 9.49 28.88 23.59
C THR A 11 8.83 29.21 22.23
N SER A 12 9.09 30.40 21.69
CA SER A 12 8.64 30.80 20.37
C SER A 12 9.20 29.94 19.22
N GLN A 13 10.45 29.45 19.35
CA GLN A 13 11.04 28.56 18.35
C GLN A 13 10.37 27.17 18.36
N VAL A 14 10.05 26.66 19.56
CA VAL A 14 9.31 25.40 19.69
C VAL A 14 7.91 25.52 19.07
N LEU A 15 7.20 26.62 19.38
CA LEU A 15 5.88 26.88 18.79
C LEU A 15 5.92 27.01 17.27
N LEU A 16 6.93 27.70 16.72
CA LEU A 16 7.11 27.82 15.27
C LEU A 16 7.37 26.45 14.61
N VAL A 17 8.20 25.62 15.22
CA VAL A 17 8.48 24.26 14.70
C VAL A 17 7.21 23.41 14.73
N LEU A 18 6.45 23.45 15.84
CA LEU A 18 5.18 22.73 15.94
C LEU A 18 4.14 23.23 14.93
N ALA A 19 4.00 24.55 14.78
CA ALA A 19 3.09 25.12 13.80
C ALA A 19 3.49 24.74 12.36
N SER A 20 4.78 24.82 12.03
CA SER A 20 5.29 24.38 10.72
C SER A 20 5.03 22.91 10.48
N PHE A 21 5.23 22.06 11.47
CA PHE A 21 4.93 20.63 11.38
C PHE A 21 3.44 20.37 11.09
N VAL A 22 2.55 21.03 11.83
CA VAL A 22 1.09 20.91 11.62
C VAL A 22 0.70 21.38 10.22
N ILE A 23 1.25 22.51 9.74
CA ILE A 23 0.97 23.02 8.38
C ILE A 23 1.44 22.02 7.32
N VAL A 24 2.64 21.45 7.48
CA VAL A 24 3.16 20.44 6.53
C VAL A 24 2.27 19.21 6.51
N VAL A 25 1.90 18.67 7.69
CA VAL A 25 1.02 17.48 7.77
C VAL A 25 -0.37 17.77 7.18
N ALA A 26 -0.94 18.95 7.48
CA ALA A 26 -2.22 19.36 6.90
C ALA A 26 -2.14 19.51 5.37
N GLY A 27 -1.06 20.10 4.87
CA GLY A 27 -0.78 20.22 3.44
C GLY A 27 -0.62 18.86 2.74
N MET A 28 0.11 17.93 3.37
CA MET A 28 0.24 16.56 2.86
C MET A 28 -1.11 15.84 2.80
N LYS A 29 -1.93 15.98 3.86
CA LYS A 29 -3.27 15.40 3.89
C LYS A 29 -4.19 16.01 2.82
N ALA A 30 -4.13 17.31 2.61
CA ALA A 30 -4.91 17.99 1.57
C ALA A 30 -4.50 17.55 0.15
N ALA A 31 -3.21 17.22 -0.05
CA ALA A 31 -2.66 16.77 -1.34
C ALA A 31 -2.68 15.22 -1.50
N GLU A 32 -3.21 14.47 -0.55
CA GLU A 32 -3.22 13.00 -0.53
C GLU A 32 -3.81 12.40 -1.80
N SER A 33 -4.90 12.97 -2.32
CA SER A 33 -5.58 12.52 -3.54
C SER A 33 -4.71 12.57 -4.79
N ILE A 34 -3.66 13.37 -4.80
CA ILE A 34 -2.71 13.49 -5.92
C ILE A 34 -1.42 12.75 -5.61
N ILE A 35 -0.90 12.91 -4.38
CA ILE A 35 0.38 12.33 -3.97
C ILE A 35 0.32 10.80 -3.99
N VAL A 36 -0.75 10.20 -3.46
CA VAL A 36 -0.86 8.74 -3.39
C VAL A 36 -0.88 8.09 -4.78
N PRO A 37 -1.73 8.50 -5.74
CA PRO A 37 -1.69 7.97 -7.10
C PRO A 37 -0.33 8.16 -7.79
N PHE A 38 0.31 9.31 -7.57
CA PHE A 38 1.63 9.59 -8.15
C PHE A 38 2.73 8.67 -7.59
N LEU A 39 2.78 8.48 -6.26
CA LEU A 39 3.72 7.56 -5.62
C LEU A 39 3.47 6.11 -6.05
N LEU A 40 2.20 5.70 -6.18
CA LEU A 40 1.84 4.40 -6.72
C LEU A 40 2.31 4.23 -8.16
N ALA A 41 2.15 5.25 -9.00
CA ALA A 41 2.63 5.21 -10.38
C ALA A 41 4.16 5.08 -10.47
N ILE A 42 4.91 5.77 -9.60
CA ILE A 42 6.37 5.60 -9.49
C ILE A 42 6.70 4.15 -9.12
N PHE A 43 6.06 3.62 -8.08
CA PHE A 43 6.31 2.27 -7.61
C PHE A 43 6.00 1.21 -8.67
N ILE A 44 4.85 1.35 -9.35
CA ILE A 44 4.44 0.47 -10.46
C ILE A 44 5.45 0.57 -11.61
N SER A 45 5.89 1.78 -11.99
CA SER A 45 6.86 1.98 -13.07
C SER A 45 8.21 1.32 -12.76
N ILE A 46 8.70 1.42 -11.51
CA ILE A 46 9.92 0.75 -11.08
C ILE A 46 9.74 -0.77 -11.15
N THR A 47 8.60 -1.29 -10.67
CA THR A 47 8.30 -2.72 -10.68
C THR A 47 8.13 -3.28 -12.09
N ALA A 48 7.57 -2.49 -13.00
CA ALA A 48 7.35 -2.85 -14.40
C ALA A 48 8.59 -2.65 -15.29
N SER A 49 9.63 -1.98 -14.79
CA SER A 49 10.84 -1.70 -15.58
C SER A 49 11.63 -2.97 -16.01
N PRO A 50 11.80 -4.03 -15.19
CA PRO A 50 12.54 -5.22 -15.64
C PRO A 50 11.90 -5.92 -16.85
N PRO A 51 10.60 -6.28 -16.85
CA PRO A 51 9.99 -6.89 -18.02
C PRO A 51 9.98 -5.94 -19.23
N TYR A 52 9.84 -4.63 -19.03
CA TYR A 52 9.88 -3.64 -20.09
C TYR A 52 11.23 -3.63 -20.81
N PHE A 53 12.35 -3.57 -20.08
CA PHE A 53 13.68 -3.62 -20.68
C PHE A 53 13.99 -4.99 -21.27
N TRP A 54 13.55 -6.07 -20.64
CA TRP A 54 13.75 -7.42 -21.17
C TRP A 54 13.11 -7.61 -22.55
N PHE A 55 11.93 -7.04 -22.82
CA PHE A 55 11.33 -7.06 -24.15
C PHE A 55 12.13 -6.20 -25.15
N GLN A 56 12.65 -5.05 -24.73
CA GLN A 56 13.47 -4.21 -25.58
C GLN A 56 14.80 -4.89 -25.94
N ASP A 57 15.44 -5.57 -25.00
CA ASP A 57 16.68 -6.32 -25.24
C ASP A 57 16.47 -7.46 -26.25
N LYS A 58 15.24 -7.95 -26.38
CA LYS A 58 14.83 -8.91 -27.42
C LYS A 58 14.46 -8.27 -28.76
N GLY A 59 14.66 -6.97 -28.92
CA GLY A 59 14.39 -6.26 -30.16
C GLY A 59 12.97 -5.74 -30.34
N VAL A 60 12.13 -5.83 -29.29
CA VAL A 60 10.75 -5.31 -29.35
C VAL A 60 10.80 -3.76 -29.26
N PRO A 61 10.10 -3.04 -30.15
CA PRO A 61 10.04 -1.58 -30.10
C PRO A 61 9.51 -1.06 -28.76
N LYS A 62 10.00 0.11 -28.31
CA LYS A 62 9.67 0.70 -27.01
C LYS A 62 8.16 0.77 -26.73
N VAL A 63 7.40 1.25 -27.73
CA VAL A 63 5.93 1.38 -27.58
C VAL A 63 5.25 0.02 -27.43
N LEU A 64 5.70 -0.98 -28.20
CA LEU A 64 5.13 -2.32 -28.13
C LEU A 64 5.51 -3.02 -26.82
N SER A 65 6.75 -2.87 -26.36
CA SER A 65 7.19 -3.37 -25.04
C SER A 65 6.36 -2.78 -23.92
N LEU A 66 6.05 -1.49 -23.99
CA LEU A 66 5.20 -0.80 -23.03
C LEU A 66 3.78 -1.36 -23.03
N LEU A 67 3.18 -1.50 -24.21
CA LEU A 67 1.82 -2.07 -24.35
C LEU A 67 1.74 -3.50 -23.80
N ILE A 68 2.72 -4.35 -24.11
CA ILE A 68 2.77 -5.72 -23.57
C ILE A 68 2.83 -5.70 -22.04
N VAL A 69 3.69 -4.88 -21.46
CA VAL A 69 3.82 -4.80 -19.99
C VAL A 69 2.55 -4.27 -19.34
N ILE A 70 1.90 -3.27 -19.93
CA ILE A 70 0.63 -2.74 -19.43
C ILE A 70 -0.46 -3.82 -19.49
N ILE A 71 -0.60 -4.52 -20.60
CA ILE A 71 -1.58 -5.59 -20.77
C ILE A 71 -1.33 -6.71 -19.74
N LEU A 72 -0.07 -7.12 -19.57
CA LEU A 72 0.31 -8.13 -18.59
C LEU A 72 -0.05 -7.70 -17.16
N PHE A 73 0.19 -6.42 -16.84
CA PHE A 73 -0.15 -5.85 -15.54
C PHE A 73 -1.66 -5.80 -15.31
N LEU A 74 -2.43 -5.36 -16.32
CA LEU A 74 -3.89 -5.35 -16.26
C LEU A 74 -4.48 -6.76 -16.10
N ILE A 75 -3.95 -7.75 -16.81
CA ILE A 75 -4.36 -9.16 -16.66
C ILE A 75 -4.08 -9.63 -15.24
N THR A 76 -2.89 -9.34 -14.70
CA THR A 76 -2.51 -9.73 -13.34
C THR A 76 -3.44 -9.10 -12.29
N ILE A 77 -3.71 -7.81 -12.39
CA ILE A 77 -4.63 -7.10 -11.49
C ILE A 77 -6.05 -7.65 -11.62
N SER A 78 -6.52 -7.91 -12.84
CA SER A 78 -7.86 -8.48 -13.07
C SER A 78 -7.98 -9.88 -12.46
N LEU A 79 -6.96 -10.71 -12.61
CA LEU A 79 -6.93 -12.06 -12.03
C LEU A 79 -6.98 -12.01 -10.50
N ILE A 80 -6.16 -11.15 -9.89
CA ILE A 80 -6.17 -10.92 -8.44
C ILE A 80 -7.54 -10.38 -8.00
N GLY A 81 -8.09 -9.42 -8.74
CA GLY A 81 -9.41 -8.84 -8.46
C GLY A 81 -10.53 -9.88 -8.49
N LEU A 82 -10.51 -10.81 -9.45
CA LEU A 82 -11.47 -11.91 -9.51
C LEU A 82 -11.33 -12.86 -8.31
N LEU A 83 -10.11 -13.24 -7.95
CA LEU A 83 -9.86 -14.13 -6.81
C LEU A 83 -10.29 -13.48 -5.48
N VAL A 84 -9.90 -12.22 -5.28
CA VAL A 84 -10.28 -11.46 -4.07
C VAL A 84 -11.78 -11.22 -4.04
N GLY A 85 -12.39 -10.85 -5.17
CA GLY A 85 -13.84 -10.63 -5.27
C GLY A 85 -14.65 -11.89 -4.93
N ALA A 86 -14.23 -13.05 -5.42
CA ALA A 86 -14.85 -14.33 -5.09
C ALA A 86 -14.74 -14.63 -3.58
N SER A 87 -13.54 -14.42 -3.00
CA SER A 87 -13.29 -14.64 -1.56
C SER A 87 -14.09 -13.70 -0.68
N VAL A 88 -14.22 -12.42 -1.07
CA VAL A 88 -15.02 -11.43 -0.35
C VAL A 88 -16.51 -11.78 -0.40
N ASN A 89 -17.01 -12.22 -1.57
CA ASN A 89 -18.40 -12.64 -1.72
C ASN A 89 -18.71 -13.87 -0.86
N ASP A 90 -17.82 -14.87 -0.85
CA ASP A 90 -17.97 -16.05 0.01
C ASP A 90 -17.94 -15.68 1.50
N PHE A 91 -17.03 -14.81 1.91
CA PHE A 91 -16.94 -14.30 3.27
C PHE A 91 -18.22 -13.55 3.67
N THR A 92 -18.68 -12.60 2.82
CA THR A 92 -19.87 -11.79 3.12
C THR A 92 -21.15 -12.64 3.22
N SER A 93 -21.27 -13.66 2.40
CA SER A 93 -22.40 -14.59 2.46
C SER A 93 -22.42 -15.43 3.74
N LYS A 94 -21.24 -15.72 4.32
CA LYS A 94 -21.10 -16.50 5.57
C LYS A 94 -21.12 -15.64 6.84
N ILE A 95 -21.17 -14.32 6.72
CA ILE A 95 -21.22 -13.42 7.90
C ILE A 95 -22.34 -13.78 8.87
N PRO A 96 -23.61 -14.05 8.46
CA PRO A 96 -24.66 -14.42 9.39
C PRO A 96 -24.31 -15.69 10.18
N PHE A 97 -23.69 -16.67 9.53
CA PHE A 97 -23.22 -17.89 10.18
C PHE A 97 -22.13 -17.62 11.23
N TYR A 98 -21.15 -16.78 10.89
CA TYR A 98 -20.11 -16.40 11.85
C TYR A 98 -20.66 -15.59 13.03
N GLN A 99 -21.63 -14.71 12.78
CA GLN A 99 -22.29 -13.94 13.83
C GLN A 99 -23.02 -14.88 14.81
N GLN A 100 -23.80 -15.82 14.28
CA GLN A 100 -24.52 -16.78 15.11
C GLN A 100 -23.55 -17.66 15.92
N LYS A 101 -22.48 -18.16 15.28
CA LYS A 101 -21.48 -18.97 15.95
C LYS A 101 -20.77 -18.20 17.06
N LEU A 102 -20.32 -16.98 16.79
CA LEU A 102 -19.69 -16.10 17.77
C LEU A 102 -20.64 -15.82 18.94
N GLN A 103 -21.91 -15.55 18.66
CA GLN A 103 -22.91 -15.30 19.70
C GLN A 103 -23.08 -16.53 20.60
N THR A 104 -23.25 -17.71 20.02
CA THR A 104 -23.39 -18.97 20.77
C THR A 104 -22.16 -19.27 21.64
N GLU A 105 -20.97 -19.13 21.09
CA GLU A 105 -19.72 -19.36 21.83
C GLU A 105 -19.50 -18.31 22.92
N THR A 106 -19.84 -17.06 22.64
CA THR A 106 -19.76 -15.97 23.63
C THR A 106 -20.74 -16.16 24.76
N GLU A 107 -22.00 -16.56 24.49
CA GLU A 107 -23.01 -16.86 25.50
C GLU A 107 -22.54 -18.05 26.38
N ALA A 108 -21.92 -19.07 25.82
CA ALA A 108 -21.38 -20.19 26.57
C ALA A 108 -20.29 -19.74 27.55
N VAL A 109 -19.35 -18.88 27.09
CA VAL A 109 -18.28 -18.33 27.93
C VAL A 109 -18.84 -17.41 29.02
N VAL A 110 -19.79 -16.54 28.67
CA VAL A 110 -20.46 -15.64 29.65
C VAL A 110 -21.18 -16.44 30.72
N ASN A 111 -21.95 -17.44 30.33
CA ASN A 111 -22.68 -18.27 31.28
C ASN A 111 -21.70 -19.05 32.21
N TRP A 112 -20.57 -19.50 31.68
CA TRP A 112 -19.52 -20.13 32.49
C TRP A 112 -18.93 -19.13 33.50
N LEU A 113 -18.63 -17.88 33.09
CA LEU A 113 -18.09 -16.83 33.95
C LEU A 113 -19.08 -16.37 35.02
N ILE A 114 -20.38 -16.29 34.69
CA ILE A 114 -21.47 -16.00 35.65
C ILE A 114 -21.56 -17.14 36.69
N ASN A 115 -21.57 -18.41 36.24
CA ASN A 115 -21.61 -19.55 37.13
C ASN A 115 -20.37 -19.67 38.04
N ALA A 116 -19.24 -19.13 37.61
CA ALA A 116 -18.00 -19.03 38.39
C ALA A 116 -17.97 -17.79 39.31
N GLU A 117 -19.04 -17.00 39.38
CA GLU A 117 -19.16 -15.74 40.17
C GLU A 117 -18.07 -14.70 39.82
N ILE A 118 -17.53 -14.75 38.59
CA ILE A 118 -16.47 -13.83 38.14
C ILE A 118 -17.04 -12.54 37.56
N ILE A 119 -18.22 -12.60 36.93
CA ILE A 119 -18.92 -11.44 36.34
C ILE A 119 -20.39 -11.41 36.79
N GLU A 120 -20.96 -10.21 36.83
CA GLU A 120 -22.35 -10.02 37.16
C GLU A 120 -23.27 -10.47 36.02
N PRO A 121 -24.51 -10.96 36.34
CA PRO A 121 -25.48 -11.46 35.34
C PRO A 121 -25.88 -10.43 34.27
N ASP A 122 -25.65 -9.13 34.54
CA ASP A 122 -26.04 -8.03 33.66
C ASP A 122 -24.94 -7.62 32.69
N PHE A 123 -23.81 -8.36 32.65
CA PHE A 123 -22.68 -8.08 31.79
C PHE A 123 -22.94 -8.51 30.34
N LYS A 124 -23.23 -7.53 29.47
CA LYS A 124 -23.50 -7.74 28.05
C LYS A 124 -22.20 -7.71 27.24
N LEU A 125 -21.55 -8.83 27.08
CA LEU A 125 -20.37 -8.96 26.20
C LEU A 125 -20.72 -8.65 24.72
N THR A 126 -21.97 -8.82 24.32
CA THR A 126 -22.50 -8.52 23.00
C THR A 126 -22.38 -7.03 22.60
N GLU A 127 -22.34 -6.11 23.59
CA GLU A 127 -22.09 -4.68 23.33
C GLU A 127 -20.60 -4.36 23.10
N ALA A 128 -19.69 -5.13 23.73
CA ALA A 128 -18.25 -4.98 23.57
C ALA A 128 -17.73 -5.61 22.26
N PHE A 129 -18.39 -6.68 21.80
CA PHE A 129 -18.07 -7.38 20.55
C PHE A 129 -19.18 -7.15 19.51
N ASN A 130 -19.11 -6.01 18.83
CA ASN A 130 -20.07 -5.71 17.75
C ASN A 130 -19.58 -6.31 16.42
N PRO A 131 -20.18 -7.41 15.92
CA PRO A 131 -19.79 -8.02 14.65
C PRO A 131 -19.94 -7.08 13.46
N SER A 132 -20.82 -6.07 13.55
CA SER A 132 -20.97 -5.04 12.54
C SER A 132 -19.74 -4.14 12.40
N SER A 133 -18.86 -4.07 13.43
CA SER A 133 -17.59 -3.35 13.31
C SER A 133 -16.61 -4.05 12.36
N ALA A 134 -16.56 -5.38 12.36
CA ALA A 134 -15.75 -6.15 11.41
C ALA A 134 -16.27 -5.98 9.98
N LEU A 135 -17.61 -5.95 9.79
CA LEU A 135 -18.25 -5.68 8.51
C LEU A 135 -17.94 -4.28 7.99
N LYS A 136 -17.91 -3.30 8.87
CA LYS A 136 -17.56 -1.92 8.52
C LYS A 136 -16.12 -1.84 8.03
N ILE A 137 -15.18 -2.52 8.70
CA ILE A 137 -13.76 -2.58 8.27
C ILE A 137 -13.65 -3.20 6.86
N VAL A 138 -14.36 -4.29 6.59
CA VAL A 138 -14.39 -4.91 5.26
C VAL A 138 -15.02 -3.97 4.23
N GLY A 139 -16.13 -3.32 4.56
CA GLY A 139 -16.80 -2.33 3.71
C GLY A 139 -15.90 -1.13 3.39
N ASP A 140 -15.21 -0.60 4.40
CA ASP A 140 -14.27 0.52 4.24
C ASP A 140 -13.05 0.10 3.39
N ALA A 141 -12.53 -1.11 3.56
CA ALA A 141 -11.46 -1.66 2.73
C ALA A 141 -11.90 -1.81 1.26
N LEU A 142 -13.11 -2.30 1.01
CA LEU A 142 -13.67 -2.40 -0.35
C LEU A 142 -13.88 -1.02 -0.99
N ASN A 143 -14.35 -0.03 -0.24
CA ASN A 143 -14.48 1.34 -0.71
C ASN A 143 -13.12 1.95 -1.06
N GLN A 144 -12.07 1.67 -0.28
CA GLN A 144 -10.71 2.12 -0.59
C GLN A 144 -10.18 1.48 -1.89
N VAL A 145 -10.43 0.19 -2.10
CA VAL A 145 -10.09 -0.50 -3.35
C VAL A 145 -10.86 0.12 -4.53
N SER A 146 -12.15 0.42 -4.38
CA SER A 146 -12.96 1.08 -5.41
C SER A 146 -12.42 2.47 -5.76
N ASN A 147 -11.96 3.24 -4.77
CA ASN A 147 -11.32 4.54 -4.99
C ASN A 147 -9.99 4.42 -5.74
N LEU A 148 -9.22 3.35 -5.51
CA LEU A 148 -8.01 3.07 -6.30
C LEU A 148 -8.34 2.79 -7.76
N PHE A 149 -9.42 2.06 -8.04
CA PHE A 149 -9.89 1.85 -9.42
C PHE A 149 -10.39 3.14 -10.08
N ALA A 150 -11.10 4.00 -9.36
CA ALA A 150 -11.53 5.30 -9.87
C ALA A 150 -10.33 6.19 -10.26
N ASN A 151 -9.24 6.15 -9.49
CA ASN A 151 -7.99 6.83 -9.80
C ASN A 151 -7.07 6.02 -10.75
N GLY A 152 -7.46 4.81 -11.11
CA GLY A 152 -6.66 3.87 -11.90
C GLY A 152 -6.24 4.43 -13.26
N PHE A 153 -7.11 5.20 -13.92
CA PHE A 153 -6.78 5.84 -15.19
C PHE A 153 -5.64 6.86 -15.04
N LEU A 154 -5.67 7.68 -14.00
CA LEU A 154 -4.62 8.67 -13.73
C LEU A 154 -3.30 7.98 -13.36
N ILE A 155 -3.35 6.91 -12.56
CA ILE A 155 -2.19 6.08 -12.23
C ILE A 155 -1.61 5.47 -13.51
N LEU A 156 -2.44 4.83 -14.33
CA LEU A 156 -2.04 4.20 -15.58
C LEU A 156 -1.40 5.21 -16.53
N LEU A 157 -2.03 6.36 -16.73
CA LEU A 157 -1.50 7.44 -17.56
C LEU A 157 -0.12 7.88 -17.07
N THR A 158 0.03 8.08 -15.76
CA THR A 158 1.30 8.47 -15.14
C THR A 158 2.37 7.37 -15.31
N VAL A 159 2.01 6.09 -15.15
CA VAL A 159 2.91 4.95 -15.40
C VAL A 159 3.38 4.95 -16.85
N VAL A 160 2.47 5.14 -17.81
CA VAL A 160 2.82 5.20 -19.25
C VAL A 160 3.84 6.30 -19.50
N PHE A 161 3.58 7.51 -19.03
CA PHE A 161 4.52 8.62 -19.20
C PHE A 161 5.86 8.36 -18.52
N MET A 162 5.86 7.83 -17.30
CA MET A 162 7.10 7.50 -16.60
C MET A 162 7.91 6.43 -17.32
N MET A 163 7.27 5.39 -17.83
CA MET A 163 7.97 4.31 -18.54
C MET A 163 8.51 4.77 -19.91
N LEU A 164 7.80 5.63 -20.62
CA LEU A 164 8.31 6.25 -21.85
C LEU A 164 9.53 7.13 -21.54
N GLU A 165 9.50 7.83 -20.40
CA GLU A 165 10.55 8.76 -19.99
C GLU A 165 11.77 8.07 -19.36
N VAL A 166 11.61 6.87 -18.79
CA VAL A 166 12.68 6.16 -18.06
C VAL A 166 13.96 5.98 -18.89
N SER A 167 13.82 5.81 -20.20
CA SER A 167 14.96 5.67 -21.12
C SER A 167 15.80 6.96 -21.27
N SER A 168 15.18 8.13 -21.09
CA SER A 168 15.83 9.46 -21.20
C SER A 168 16.28 10.01 -19.84
N LEU A 169 15.84 9.40 -18.75
CA LEU A 169 16.12 9.83 -17.38
C LEU A 169 17.63 9.98 -17.09
N PRO A 170 18.52 9.02 -17.44
CA PRO A 170 19.97 9.16 -17.24
C PRO A 170 20.55 10.37 -17.95
N VAL A 171 20.11 10.66 -19.19
CA VAL A 171 20.58 11.80 -19.97
C VAL A 171 20.14 13.13 -19.35
N LYS A 172 18.91 13.19 -18.85
CA LYS A 172 18.37 14.40 -18.18
C LYS A 172 19.06 14.64 -16.83
N LEU A 173 19.27 13.59 -16.04
CA LEU A 173 19.98 13.68 -14.76
C LEU A 173 21.42 14.19 -14.95
N LYS A 174 22.11 13.78 -16.02
CA LYS A 174 23.45 14.29 -16.36
C LYS A 174 23.49 15.80 -16.63
N LYS A 175 22.38 16.39 -17.03
CA LYS A 175 22.31 17.84 -17.29
C LYS A 175 21.96 18.67 -16.03
N ILE A 176 21.35 18.05 -15.02
CA ILE A 176 20.80 18.75 -13.86
C ILE A 176 21.77 18.70 -12.67
N PHE A 177 22.46 17.59 -12.48
CA PHE A 177 23.30 17.37 -11.30
C PHE A 177 24.78 17.66 -11.59
N SER A 178 25.45 18.29 -10.61
CA SER A 178 26.88 18.57 -10.66
C SER A 178 27.74 17.29 -10.62
N ASN A 179 27.23 16.24 -9.93
CA ASN A 179 27.83 14.89 -9.89
C ASN A 179 26.82 13.88 -10.46
N PRO A 180 26.67 13.82 -11.80
CA PRO A 180 25.62 13.06 -12.45
C PRO A 180 25.76 11.55 -12.26
N ASP A 181 26.99 11.02 -12.30
CA ASP A 181 27.22 9.57 -12.22
C ASP A 181 26.87 9.01 -10.84
N GLU A 182 27.22 9.68 -9.76
CA GLU A 182 26.83 9.31 -8.39
C GLU A 182 25.31 9.37 -8.19
N SER A 183 24.65 10.40 -8.72
CA SER A 183 23.20 10.56 -8.60
C SER A 183 22.45 9.48 -9.38
N ILE A 184 22.93 9.11 -10.58
CA ILE A 184 22.37 8.04 -11.40
C ILE A 184 22.54 6.70 -10.69
N GLU A 185 23.73 6.42 -10.15
CA GLU A 185 24.01 5.18 -9.43
C GLU A 185 23.11 5.01 -8.21
N ARG A 186 22.89 6.08 -7.44
CA ARG A 186 21.95 6.07 -6.31
C ARG A 186 20.52 5.73 -6.73
N VAL A 187 20.00 6.38 -7.78
CA VAL A 187 18.63 6.12 -8.29
C VAL A 187 18.52 4.69 -8.80
N GLN A 188 19.51 4.21 -9.55
CA GLN A 188 19.53 2.82 -10.05
C GLN A 188 19.65 1.81 -8.91
N SER A 189 20.45 2.10 -7.88
CA SER A 189 20.57 1.25 -6.69
C SER A 189 19.25 1.12 -5.95
N VAL A 190 18.52 2.22 -5.76
CA VAL A 190 17.18 2.21 -5.14
C VAL A 190 16.22 1.36 -5.97
N ALA A 191 16.14 1.59 -7.28
CA ALA A 191 15.27 0.81 -8.17
C ALA A 191 15.61 -0.69 -8.15
N LYS A 192 16.91 -1.03 -8.20
CA LYS A 192 17.40 -2.41 -8.11
C LYS A 192 17.02 -3.08 -6.79
N ASN A 193 17.15 -2.36 -5.67
CA ASN A 193 16.80 -2.87 -4.36
C ASN A 193 15.28 -3.11 -4.23
N ILE A 194 14.45 -2.21 -4.75
CA ILE A 194 12.99 -2.37 -4.79
C ILE A 194 12.63 -3.61 -5.61
N ASN A 195 13.18 -3.75 -6.82
CA ASN A 195 12.92 -4.89 -7.68
C ASN A 195 13.36 -6.22 -7.05
N LYS A 196 14.53 -6.24 -6.41
CA LYS A 196 15.01 -7.43 -5.67
C LYS A 196 14.07 -7.78 -4.51
N TYR A 197 13.64 -6.80 -3.74
CA TYR A 197 12.69 -7.01 -2.65
C TYR A 197 11.36 -7.57 -3.15
N ILE A 198 10.78 -6.99 -4.21
CA ILE A 198 9.53 -7.46 -4.80
C ILE A 198 9.66 -8.89 -5.31
N ALA A 199 10.74 -9.21 -6.05
CA ALA A 199 10.99 -10.55 -6.54
C ALA A 199 11.05 -11.58 -5.41
N ILE A 200 11.84 -11.32 -4.37
CA ILE A 200 11.97 -12.20 -3.21
C ILE A 200 10.61 -12.36 -2.51
N LYS A 201 9.91 -11.25 -2.26
CA LYS A 201 8.60 -11.28 -1.59
C LYS A 201 7.56 -12.07 -2.39
N THR A 202 7.53 -11.90 -3.71
CA THR A 202 6.63 -12.65 -4.60
C THR A 202 6.89 -14.14 -4.52
N TRP A 203 8.15 -14.59 -4.57
CA TRP A 203 8.51 -16.00 -4.45
C TRP A 203 8.15 -16.58 -3.09
N ILE A 204 8.42 -15.86 -2.00
CA ILE A 204 8.04 -16.28 -0.66
C ILE A 204 6.51 -16.37 -0.53
N SER A 205 5.78 -15.37 -1.04
CA SER A 205 4.30 -15.36 -0.97
C SER A 205 3.68 -16.50 -1.78
N LEU A 206 4.24 -16.81 -2.96
CA LEU A 206 3.81 -17.97 -3.74
C LEU A 206 4.08 -19.29 -3.00
N GLY A 207 5.27 -19.42 -2.41
CA GLY A 207 5.63 -20.61 -1.63
C GLY A 207 4.74 -20.79 -0.40
N THR A 208 4.50 -19.72 0.36
CA THR A 208 3.59 -19.80 1.53
C THR A 208 2.15 -20.06 1.10
N GLY A 209 1.68 -19.44 0.01
CA GLY A 209 0.34 -19.71 -0.52
C GLY A 209 0.14 -21.17 -0.93
N LEU A 210 1.15 -21.79 -1.55
CA LEU A 210 1.14 -23.21 -1.91
C LEU A 210 1.18 -24.15 -0.70
N LEU A 211 1.82 -23.74 0.40
CA LEU A 211 1.92 -24.55 1.62
C LEU A 211 0.63 -24.50 2.47
N VAL A 212 -0.14 -23.43 2.34
CA VAL A 212 -1.37 -23.20 3.13
C VAL A 212 -2.63 -23.71 2.41
N TYR A 213 -2.54 -23.95 1.09
CA TYR A 213 -3.61 -24.51 0.27
C TYR A 213 -3.65 -26.03 0.39
#